data_7f698daad90ffb037ba713fa203f03da
#
_entry.id   7f698daad90ffb037ba713fa203f03da
#
_cell.length_a   1.000
_cell.length_b   1.000
_cell.length_c   1.000
_cell.angle_alpha   90.00
_cell.angle_beta   90.00
_cell.angle_gamma   90.00
#
_symmetry.space_group_name_H-M   'P 1'
#
loop_
_entity.id
_entity.type
_entity.pdbx_description
1 polymer ?
#
loop_
_entity_poly.entity_id
_entity_poly.type
_entity_poly.pdbx_seq_one_letter_code
_entity_poly.pdbx_strand_id
1 'polypeptide(L)'
;MRLLTAFTAAALVAGCATNPPSGPIDPQALGGAIAIDDVGYVRARVEAKAITVNDSAPGIGYDAAPMITVTARNGALNVLRYLIAAKADLNARTPDRDTAVMLAALFRDEDRERNNVSTLRYDQAVRLLADAGANLENTEINAYNALGYAAYAGRENALLYLLQKGARANGAAQARVSYVNTPLMMAAMQGQRNAALHLLRAGADANVRVHNGLTALEFALKNKHTHLEKILRCGESLKPGETFRSRCE
;
A
#
# COMPACT_ATOMS: atom_id res chain seq x y z
N MET A 1 33.28 -4.13 -8.65
CA MET A 1 33.42 -5.49 -8.10
C MET A 1 33.00 -5.42 -6.64
N ARG A 2 31.72 -5.64 -6.36
CA ARG A 2 31.18 -5.70 -4.98
C ARG A 2 30.68 -7.13 -4.78
N LEU A 3 31.24 -7.77 -3.75
CA LEU A 3 30.97 -9.17 -3.38
C LEU A 3 29.50 -9.33 -2.99
N LEU A 4 28.80 -10.22 -3.69
CA LEU A 4 27.58 -10.84 -3.21
C LEU A 4 27.95 -11.81 -2.09
N THR A 5 27.60 -11.48 -0.86
CA THR A 5 27.59 -12.46 0.22
C THR A 5 26.29 -13.26 0.10
N ALA A 6 26.42 -14.50 -0.30
CA ALA A 6 25.38 -15.50 -0.28
C ALA A 6 24.93 -15.75 1.17
N PHE A 7 23.66 -15.49 1.46
CA PHE A 7 23.02 -15.93 2.72
C PHE A 7 22.78 -17.42 2.63
N THR A 8 23.58 -18.19 3.34
CA THR A 8 23.32 -19.62 3.62
C THR A 8 22.11 -19.72 4.56
N ALA A 9 21.07 -20.38 4.06
CA ALA A 9 19.94 -20.81 4.88
C ALA A 9 20.44 -21.88 5.88
N ALA A 10 20.67 -21.48 7.12
CA ALA A 10 20.87 -22.40 8.21
C ALA A 10 19.51 -22.85 8.75
N ALA A 11 19.27 -24.14 8.67
CA ALA A 11 18.09 -24.83 9.16
C ALA A 11 17.77 -24.48 10.61
N LEU A 12 16.52 -24.07 10.86
CA LEU A 12 15.93 -24.08 12.20
C LEU A 12 14.91 -25.19 12.27
N VAL A 13 15.38 -26.30 12.83
CA VAL A 13 14.56 -27.43 13.27
C VAL A 13 13.92 -27.06 14.60
N ALA A 14 12.65 -27.41 14.70
CA ALA A 14 11.76 -27.42 15.85
C ALA A 14 12.43 -27.51 17.24
N GLY A 15 12.01 -26.64 18.14
CA GLY A 15 12.32 -26.74 19.56
C GLY A 15 11.32 -26.03 20.40
N CYS A 16 10.56 -26.78 21.17
CA CYS A 16 9.81 -26.47 22.37
C CYS A 16 10.01 -25.09 23.00
N ALA A 17 8.91 -24.61 23.60
CA ALA A 17 8.81 -23.40 24.44
C ALA A 17 10.07 -23.15 25.27
N THR A 18 11.01 -22.39 24.74
CA THR A 18 12.09 -21.81 25.52
C THR A 18 11.68 -20.39 25.90
N ASN A 19 11.88 -20.04 27.14
CA ASN A 19 11.70 -18.68 27.64
C ASN A 19 12.22 -17.66 26.62
N PRO A 20 11.49 -16.57 26.36
CA PRO A 20 11.97 -15.55 25.43
C PRO A 20 13.37 -15.10 25.87
N PRO A 21 14.34 -15.01 24.95
CA PRO A 21 15.69 -14.62 25.31
C PRO A 21 15.64 -13.23 25.97
N SER A 22 16.13 -13.16 27.22
CA SER A 22 16.12 -11.98 28.08
C SER A 22 17.22 -10.97 27.74
N GLY A 23 17.82 -11.06 26.56
CA GLY A 23 18.89 -10.18 26.09
C GLY A 23 18.41 -8.96 25.29
N PRO A 24 19.34 -8.02 24.98
CA PRO A 24 19.06 -6.91 24.10
C PRO A 24 18.45 -7.41 22.80
N ILE A 25 17.50 -6.64 22.24
CA ILE A 25 16.84 -7.03 20.99
C ILE A 25 17.85 -6.87 19.86
N ASP A 26 18.06 -7.96 19.13
CA ASP A 26 18.68 -7.88 17.83
C ASP A 26 17.62 -7.36 16.83
N PRO A 27 17.77 -6.14 16.29
CA PRO A 27 16.84 -5.59 15.31
C PRO A 27 16.68 -6.50 14.09
N GLN A 28 17.74 -7.16 13.64
CA GLN A 28 17.70 -8.07 12.51
C GLN A 28 16.83 -9.31 12.78
N ALA A 29 16.89 -9.84 14.00
CA ALA A 29 16.02 -10.94 14.43
C ALA A 29 14.55 -10.53 14.45
N LEU A 30 14.22 -9.30 14.86
CA LEU A 30 12.85 -8.77 14.82
C LEU A 30 12.36 -8.60 13.38
N GLY A 31 13.16 -8.00 12.50
CA GLY A 31 12.85 -7.85 11.07
C GLY A 31 12.67 -9.20 10.39
N GLY A 32 13.53 -10.19 10.70
CA GLY A 32 13.44 -11.56 10.22
C GLY A 32 12.15 -12.26 10.65
N ALA A 33 11.79 -12.15 11.94
CA ALA A 33 10.54 -12.71 12.45
C ALA A 33 9.30 -12.12 11.77
N ILE A 34 9.28 -10.81 11.52
CA ILE A 34 8.21 -10.16 10.77
C ILE A 34 8.17 -10.70 9.32
N ALA A 35 9.32 -10.85 8.66
CA ALA A 35 9.39 -11.30 7.28
C ALA A 35 8.80 -12.72 7.08
N ILE A 36 8.95 -13.60 8.07
CA ILE A 36 8.39 -14.96 8.05
C ILE A 36 7.02 -15.09 8.75
N ASP A 37 6.43 -13.95 9.15
CA ASP A 37 5.12 -13.87 9.84
C ASP A 37 5.10 -14.61 11.20
N ASP A 38 6.23 -14.62 11.93
CA ASP A 38 6.35 -15.23 13.26
C ASP A 38 5.75 -14.33 14.35
N VAL A 39 4.45 -14.46 14.54
CA VAL A 39 3.71 -13.73 15.59
C VAL A 39 4.13 -14.16 17.01
N GLY A 40 4.59 -15.41 17.17
CA GLY A 40 5.04 -15.93 18.47
C GLY A 40 6.24 -15.15 19.00
N TYR A 41 7.25 -14.94 18.14
CA TYR A 41 8.43 -14.15 18.48
C TYR A 41 8.06 -12.71 18.85
N VAL A 42 7.28 -12.03 17.99
CA VAL A 42 6.89 -10.62 18.22
C VAL A 42 6.10 -10.47 19.53
N ARG A 43 5.11 -11.35 19.75
CA ARG A 43 4.29 -11.37 20.97
C ARG A 43 5.15 -11.55 22.22
N ALA A 44 6.02 -12.54 22.23
CA ALA A 44 6.87 -12.83 23.38
C ALA A 44 7.75 -11.61 23.76
N ARG A 45 8.26 -10.87 22.76
CA ARG A 45 9.04 -9.65 22.99
C ARG A 45 8.22 -8.50 23.56
N VAL A 46 6.98 -8.32 23.09
CA VAL A 46 6.06 -7.31 23.61
C VAL A 46 5.62 -7.66 25.04
N GLU A 47 5.27 -8.93 25.32
CA GLU A 47 4.87 -9.39 26.68
C GLU A 47 6.01 -9.28 27.69
N ALA A 48 7.25 -9.55 27.25
CA ALA A 48 8.45 -9.35 28.07
C ALA A 48 8.81 -7.85 28.25
N LYS A 49 8.03 -6.92 27.67
CA LYS A 49 8.30 -5.47 27.65
C LYS A 49 9.68 -5.11 27.09
N ALA A 50 10.24 -5.99 26.26
CA ALA A 50 11.50 -5.74 25.56
C ALA A 50 11.31 -4.80 24.37
N ILE A 51 10.10 -4.81 23.76
CA ILE A 51 9.65 -3.84 22.76
C ILE A 51 8.23 -3.40 23.07
N THR A 52 7.81 -2.30 22.42
CA THR A 52 6.41 -1.88 22.33
C THR A 52 5.86 -2.18 20.94
N VAL A 53 4.56 -2.20 20.78
CA VAL A 53 3.90 -2.42 19.47
C VAL A 53 4.14 -1.30 18.48
N ASN A 54 4.63 -0.14 18.93
CA ASN A 54 4.93 1.03 18.12
C ASN A 54 6.44 1.21 17.86
N ASP A 55 7.27 0.27 18.30
CA ASP A 55 8.70 0.34 18.02
C ASP A 55 8.99 0.11 16.54
N SER A 56 10.18 0.53 16.14
CA SER A 56 10.68 0.34 14.80
C SER A 56 11.36 -1.02 14.64
N ALA A 57 11.26 -1.56 13.44
CA ALA A 57 11.99 -2.74 13.01
C ALA A 57 12.70 -2.46 11.69
N PRO A 58 13.85 -3.10 11.39
CA PRO A 58 14.44 -3.02 10.08
C PRO A 58 13.51 -3.70 9.06
N GLY A 59 13.44 -3.11 7.88
CA GLY A 59 12.59 -3.59 6.80
C GLY A 59 13.18 -3.27 5.44
N ILE A 60 12.52 -3.71 4.39
CA ILE A 60 13.00 -3.55 3.01
C ILE A 60 13.14 -2.05 2.69
N GLY A 61 14.38 -1.58 2.57
CA GLY A 61 14.71 -0.20 2.22
C GLY A 61 14.88 0.77 3.39
N TYR A 62 14.65 0.33 4.63
CA TYR A 62 14.85 1.17 5.82
C TYR A 62 15.62 0.42 6.90
N ASP A 63 16.57 1.09 7.56
CA ASP A 63 17.26 0.55 8.73
C ASP A 63 16.32 0.46 9.94
N ALA A 64 15.34 1.37 10.01
CA ALA A 64 14.29 1.38 11.02
C ALA A 64 13.01 2.04 10.46
N ALA A 65 11.90 1.32 10.52
CA ALA A 65 10.56 1.84 10.21
C ALA A 65 9.55 1.31 11.23
N PRO A 66 8.42 1.99 11.46
CA PRO A 66 7.40 1.49 12.38
C PRO A 66 7.05 0.03 12.07
N MET A 67 7.03 -0.81 13.11
CA MET A 67 6.84 -2.26 12.96
C MET A 67 5.61 -2.61 12.12
N ILE A 68 4.52 -1.86 12.27
CA ILE A 68 3.28 -2.07 11.52
C ILE A 68 3.46 -1.83 10.01
N THR A 69 4.31 -0.86 9.61
CA THR A 69 4.59 -0.57 8.20
C THR A 69 5.44 -1.67 7.58
N VAL A 70 6.46 -2.16 8.31
CA VAL A 70 7.28 -3.30 7.88
C VAL A 70 6.42 -4.55 7.74
N THR A 71 5.53 -4.80 8.70
CA THR A 71 4.59 -5.93 8.72
C THR A 71 3.66 -5.91 7.50
N ALA A 72 3.06 -4.75 7.20
CA ALA A 72 2.17 -4.60 6.06
C ALA A 72 2.89 -4.79 4.72
N ARG A 73 4.11 -4.24 4.60
CA ARG A 73 4.93 -4.40 3.40
C ARG A 73 5.39 -5.84 3.14
N ASN A 74 5.55 -6.64 4.19
CA ASN A 74 5.89 -8.06 4.07
C ASN A 74 4.66 -8.97 3.89
N GLY A 75 3.44 -8.43 4.00
CA GLY A 75 2.22 -9.23 3.98
C GLY A 75 2.13 -10.21 5.16
N ALA A 76 2.75 -9.89 6.30
CA ALA A 76 2.80 -10.70 7.52
C ALA A 76 1.48 -10.56 8.30
N LEU A 77 0.48 -11.32 7.90
CA LEU A 77 -0.90 -11.15 8.37
C LEU A 77 -1.12 -11.51 9.83
N ASN A 78 -0.41 -12.50 10.36
CA ASN A 78 -0.55 -12.92 11.75
C ASN A 78 0.04 -11.86 12.68
N VAL A 79 1.23 -11.34 12.35
CA VAL A 79 1.85 -10.22 13.07
C VAL A 79 0.98 -8.97 12.94
N LEU A 80 0.44 -8.68 11.75
CA LEU A 80 -0.42 -7.53 11.52
C LEU A 80 -1.69 -7.57 12.40
N ARG A 81 -2.38 -8.72 12.45
CA ARG A 81 -3.54 -8.91 13.33
C ARG A 81 -3.19 -8.69 14.81
N TYR A 82 -2.05 -9.22 15.23
CA TYR A 82 -1.58 -9.02 16.60
C TYR A 82 -1.33 -7.53 16.90
N LEU A 83 -0.61 -6.81 16.04
CA LEU A 83 -0.33 -5.38 16.23
C LEU A 83 -1.61 -4.55 16.27
N ILE A 84 -2.58 -4.82 15.38
CA ILE A 84 -3.90 -4.16 15.38
C ILE A 84 -4.64 -4.43 16.70
N ALA A 85 -4.69 -5.68 17.14
CA ALA A 85 -5.35 -6.07 18.40
C ALA A 85 -4.68 -5.42 19.62
N ALA A 86 -3.36 -5.28 19.59
CA ALA A 86 -2.55 -4.63 20.62
C ALA A 86 -2.54 -3.09 20.51
N LYS A 87 -3.40 -2.49 19.64
CA LYS A 87 -3.58 -1.04 19.47
C LYS A 87 -2.33 -0.30 19.00
N ALA A 88 -1.56 -0.91 18.10
CA ALA A 88 -0.50 -0.20 17.40
C ALA A 88 -1.06 1.02 16.63
N ASP A 89 -0.25 2.06 16.49
CA ASP A 89 -0.62 3.22 15.67
C ASP A 89 -0.68 2.84 14.19
N LEU A 90 -1.90 2.73 13.66
CA LEU A 90 -2.17 2.36 12.26
C LEU A 90 -1.68 3.43 11.27
N ASN A 91 -1.45 4.65 11.75
CA ASN A 91 -1.05 5.81 10.95
C ASN A 91 0.43 6.17 11.12
N ALA A 92 1.20 5.35 11.84
CA ALA A 92 2.64 5.49 11.95
C ALA A 92 3.28 5.51 10.56
N ARG A 93 4.30 6.38 10.39
CA ARG A 93 4.87 6.72 9.09
C ARG A 93 6.34 6.31 8.98
N THR A 94 6.71 5.79 7.84
CA THR A 94 8.12 5.64 7.45
C THR A 94 8.80 7.01 7.25
N PRO A 95 10.13 7.07 7.08
CA PRO A 95 10.82 8.30 6.70
C PRO A 95 10.25 8.95 5.44
N ASP A 96 9.77 8.17 4.45
CA ASP A 96 9.11 8.65 3.23
C ASP A 96 7.63 9.00 3.45
N ARG A 97 7.17 8.94 4.71
CA ARG A 97 5.79 9.20 5.14
C ARG A 97 4.76 8.18 4.69
N ASP A 98 5.18 7.01 4.21
CA ASP A 98 4.26 5.90 3.93
C ASP A 98 3.63 5.37 5.21
N THR A 99 2.36 5.01 5.13
CA THR A 99 1.65 4.26 6.17
C THR A 99 1.53 2.78 5.81
N ALA A 100 1.18 1.96 6.79
CA ALA A 100 0.99 0.53 6.58
C ALA A 100 0.01 0.21 5.44
N VAL A 101 -1.12 0.92 5.36
CA VAL A 101 -2.13 0.69 4.30
C VAL A 101 -1.62 1.08 2.92
N MET A 102 -0.76 2.11 2.82
CA MET A 102 -0.14 2.50 1.55
C MET A 102 0.82 1.43 1.06
N LEU A 103 1.70 0.94 1.93
CA LEU A 103 2.68 -0.09 1.59
C LEU A 103 2.01 -1.42 1.19
N ALA A 104 0.91 -1.79 1.87
CA ALA A 104 0.11 -2.94 1.47
C ALA A 104 -0.55 -2.75 0.09
N ALA A 105 -1.00 -1.53 -0.23
CA ALA A 105 -1.66 -1.22 -1.50
C ALA A 105 -0.70 -1.12 -2.69
N LEU A 106 0.57 -0.77 -2.45
CA LEU A 106 1.60 -0.57 -3.49
C LEU A 106 2.12 -1.89 -4.08
N PHE A 107 2.00 -3.01 -3.37
CA PHE A 107 2.60 -4.27 -3.81
C PHE A 107 2.17 -4.67 -5.24
N ARG A 108 3.14 -5.02 -6.09
CA ARG A 108 2.93 -5.47 -7.47
C ARG A 108 3.17 -6.98 -7.61
N ASP A 109 2.55 -7.59 -8.61
CA ASP A 109 2.79 -9.01 -8.93
C ASP A 109 4.25 -9.30 -9.29
N GLU A 110 4.98 -8.34 -9.86
CA GLU A 110 6.41 -8.42 -10.13
C GLU A 110 7.26 -8.61 -8.86
N ASP A 111 6.76 -8.12 -7.71
CA ASP A 111 7.39 -8.32 -6.40
C ASP A 111 7.13 -9.72 -5.83
N ARG A 112 6.15 -10.47 -6.40
CA ARG A 112 5.79 -11.82 -5.99
C ARG A 112 6.94 -12.80 -6.16
N GLU A 113 7.68 -12.70 -7.27
CA GLU A 113 8.83 -13.58 -7.55
C GLU A 113 9.96 -13.34 -6.56
N ARG A 114 10.14 -12.11 -6.09
CA ARG A 114 11.17 -11.75 -5.11
C ARG A 114 10.83 -12.18 -3.68
N ASN A 115 9.56 -12.14 -3.30
CA ASN A 115 9.15 -12.31 -1.90
C ASN A 115 8.34 -13.60 -1.65
N ASN A 116 8.00 -14.36 -2.69
CA ASN A 116 7.17 -15.58 -2.63
C ASN A 116 5.85 -15.40 -1.83
N VAL A 117 5.31 -14.18 -1.80
CA VAL A 117 4.08 -13.83 -1.08
C VAL A 117 2.96 -13.57 -2.08
N SER A 118 1.82 -14.23 -1.87
CA SER A 118 0.64 -14.08 -2.74
C SER A 118 0.04 -12.67 -2.63
N THR A 119 -0.36 -12.07 -3.77
CA THR A 119 -1.13 -10.81 -3.82
C THR A 119 -2.35 -10.81 -2.91
N LEU A 120 -2.98 -11.98 -2.70
CA LEU A 120 -4.10 -12.12 -1.79
C LEU A 120 -3.75 -11.69 -0.34
N ARG A 121 -2.52 -11.95 0.13
CA ARG A 121 -2.09 -11.50 1.47
C ARG A 121 -2.09 -9.99 1.60
N TYR A 122 -1.65 -9.29 0.56
CA TYR A 122 -1.64 -7.82 0.56
C TYR A 122 -3.05 -7.24 0.49
N ASP A 123 -3.98 -7.84 -0.29
CA ASP A 123 -5.39 -7.45 -0.26
C ASP A 123 -6.00 -7.67 1.13
N GLN A 124 -5.64 -8.76 1.81
CA GLN A 124 -6.05 -8.99 3.19
C GLN A 124 -5.44 -7.99 4.16
N ALA A 125 -4.17 -7.58 3.97
CA ALA A 125 -3.54 -6.54 4.79
C ALA A 125 -4.26 -5.19 4.63
N VAL A 126 -4.58 -4.79 3.38
CA VAL A 126 -5.38 -3.57 3.12
C VAL A 126 -6.73 -3.65 3.83
N ARG A 127 -7.43 -4.78 3.75
CA ARG A 127 -8.72 -4.99 4.43
C ARG A 127 -8.59 -4.85 5.94
N LEU A 128 -7.63 -5.56 6.56
CA LEU A 128 -7.40 -5.52 8.00
C LEU A 128 -7.13 -4.10 8.51
N LEU A 129 -6.28 -3.35 7.81
CA LEU A 129 -5.93 -1.98 8.18
C LEU A 129 -7.11 -1.02 8.00
N ALA A 130 -7.83 -1.11 6.87
CA ALA A 130 -9.00 -0.27 6.62
C ALA A 130 -10.15 -0.57 7.58
N ASP A 131 -10.40 -1.85 7.93
CA ASP A 131 -11.39 -2.27 8.91
C ASP A 131 -11.05 -1.81 10.33
N ALA A 132 -9.75 -1.77 10.65
CA ALA A 132 -9.27 -1.26 11.93
C ALA A 132 -9.31 0.27 12.05
N GLY A 133 -9.66 1.00 10.99
CA GLY A 133 -9.80 2.46 11.00
C GLY A 133 -8.52 3.21 10.63
N ALA A 134 -7.61 2.62 9.88
CA ALA A 134 -6.47 3.35 9.32
C ALA A 134 -6.95 4.53 8.46
N ASN A 135 -6.27 5.67 8.56
CA ASN A 135 -6.61 6.84 7.76
C ASN A 135 -6.20 6.63 6.29
N LEU A 136 -7.19 6.45 5.42
CA LEU A 136 -7.01 6.18 3.99
C LEU A 136 -6.57 7.40 3.18
N GLU A 137 -6.71 8.60 3.75
CA GLU A 137 -6.36 9.87 3.10
C GLU A 137 -4.96 10.38 3.47
N ASN A 138 -4.23 9.67 4.31
CA ASN A 138 -2.83 9.97 4.54
C ASN A 138 -2.06 9.94 3.21
N THR A 139 -1.07 10.82 3.08
CA THR A 139 -0.22 10.91 1.89
C THR A 139 1.26 10.79 2.28
N GLU A 140 2.04 10.19 1.40
CA GLU A 140 3.50 10.17 1.47
C GLU A 140 4.11 11.49 0.91
N ILE A 141 5.43 11.55 0.72
CA ILE A 141 6.16 12.78 0.32
C ILE A 141 5.74 13.33 -1.05
N ASN A 142 5.26 12.49 -1.99
CA ASN A 142 4.75 12.91 -3.28
C ASN A 142 3.22 13.09 -3.27
N ALA A 143 2.62 13.08 -2.08
CA ALA A 143 1.20 13.25 -1.82
C ALA A 143 0.29 12.14 -2.40
N TYR A 144 0.83 10.94 -2.65
CA TYR A 144 0.03 9.77 -3.00
C TYR A 144 -0.54 9.13 -1.74
N ASN A 145 -1.78 8.69 -1.83
CA ASN A 145 -2.45 7.93 -0.78
C ASN A 145 -2.59 6.44 -1.15
N ALA A 146 -3.16 5.64 -0.26
CA ALA A 146 -3.35 4.21 -0.49
C ALA A 146 -4.14 3.90 -1.77
N LEU A 147 -5.19 4.69 -2.09
CA LEU A 147 -5.97 4.53 -3.31
C LEU A 147 -5.15 4.81 -4.56
N GLY A 148 -4.30 5.84 -4.53
CA GLY A 148 -3.35 6.15 -5.61
C GLY A 148 -2.37 5.00 -5.85
N TYR A 149 -1.81 4.43 -4.81
CA TYR A 149 -0.91 3.29 -4.92
C TYR A 149 -1.60 2.03 -5.47
N ALA A 150 -2.82 1.72 -4.99
CA ALA A 150 -3.61 0.61 -5.54
C ALA A 150 -3.91 0.81 -7.03
N ALA A 151 -4.23 2.04 -7.44
CA ALA A 151 -4.47 2.41 -8.83
C ALA A 151 -3.21 2.27 -9.70
N TYR A 152 -2.07 2.75 -9.21
CA TYR A 152 -0.77 2.63 -9.88
C TYR A 152 -0.35 1.17 -10.07
N ALA A 153 -0.52 0.36 -9.05
CA ALA A 153 -0.14 -1.06 -9.06
C ALA A 153 -1.18 -1.96 -9.76
N GLY A 154 -2.34 -1.42 -10.19
CA GLY A 154 -3.41 -2.21 -10.80
C GLY A 154 -4.11 -3.17 -9.84
N ARG A 155 -4.06 -2.90 -8.53
CA ARG A 155 -4.62 -3.75 -7.47
C ARG A 155 -6.13 -3.55 -7.36
N GLU A 156 -6.88 -4.20 -8.25
CA GLU A 156 -8.34 -4.01 -8.37
C GLU A 156 -9.09 -4.31 -7.07
N ASN A 157 -8.78 -5.43 -6.41
CA ASN A 157 -9.43 -5.80 -5.15
C ASN A 157 -9.17 -4.80 -4.03
N ALA A 158 -7.91 -4.35 -3.87
CA ALA A 158 -7.54 -3.36 -2.88
C ALA A 158 -8.20 -2.00 -3.20
N LEU A 159 -8.20 -1.58 -4.47
CA LEU A 159 -8.80 -0.34 -4.93
C LEU A 159 -10.31 -0.31 -4.64
N LEU A 160 -11.04 -1.35 -5.05
CA LEU A 160 -12.48 -1.46 -4.78
C LEU A 160 -12.79 -1.43 -3.29
N TYR A 161 -11.99 -2.13 -2.50
CA TYR A 161 -12.19 -2.16 -1.05
C TYR A 161 -11.94 -0.80 -0.40
N LEU A 162 -10.87 -0.10 -0.81
CA LEU A 162 -10.58 1.24 -0.32
C LEU A 162 -11.72 2.22 -0.67
N LEU A 163 -12.25 2.17 -1.91
CA LEU A 163 -13.40 2.97 -2.32
C LEU A 163 -14.65 2.63 -1.50
N GLN A 164 -14.93 1.35 -1.26
CA GLN A 164 -16.02 0.89 -0.39
C GLN A 164 -15.90 1.42 1.04
N LYS A 165 -14.67 1.57 1.54
CA LYS A 165 -14.37 2.14 2.87
C LYS A 165 -14.35 3.66 2.90
N GLY A 166 -14.72 4.32 1.80
CA GLY A 166 -14.89 5.75 1.72
C GLY A 166 -13.63 6.52 1.31
N ALA A 167 -12.61 5.87 0.76
CA ALA A 167 -11.48 6.58 0.17
C ALA A 167 -11.96 7.47 -0.98
N ARG A 168 -11.47 8.72 -1.00
CA ARG A 168 -11.89 9.69 -2.02
C ARG A 168 -11.33 9.33 -3.39
N ALA A 169 -12.20 9.24 -4.40
CA ALA A 169 -11.82 8.85 -5.77
C ALA A 169 -10.76 9.78 -6.40
N ASN A 170 -10.72 11.05 -6.01
CA ASN A 170 -9.71 12.01 -6.42
C ASN A 170 -8.46 12.04 -5.51
N GLY A 171 -8.42 11.21 -4.47
CA GLY A 171 -7.32 11.19 -3.51
C GLY A 171 -7.13 12.53 -2.82
N ALA A 172 -5.88 13.00 -2.74
CA ALA A 172 -5.54 14.29 -2.13
C ALA A 172 -5.88 15.50 -3.00
N ALA A 173 -6.21 15.32 -4.28
CA ALA A 173 -6.56 16.42 -5.16
C ALA A 173 -7.93 17.01 -4.76
N GLN A 174 -7.93 18.29 -4.42
CA GLN A 174 -9.14 19.01 -3.97
C GLN A 174 -9.66 20.03 -4.98
N ALA A 175 -8.96 20.24 -6.08
CA ALA A 175 -9.28 21.22 -7.10
C ALA A 175 -8.98 20.69 -8.50
N ARG A 176 -9.51 21.36 -9.54
CA ARG A 176 -9.23 21.01 -10.95
C ARG A 176 -7.77 21.18 -11.35
N VAL A 177 -7.00 21.93 -10.58
CA VAL A 177 -5.53 22.01 -10.71
C VAL A 177 -4.93 21.46 -9.44
N SER A 178 -4.12 20.42 -9.54
CA SER A 178 -3.49 19.73 -8.42
C SER A 178 -1.98 19.76 -8.58
N TYR A 179 -1.27 19.87 -7.47
CA TYR A 179 0.19 19.66 -7.46
C TYR A 179 0.57 18.18 -7.44
N VAL A 180 -0.41 17.31 -7.25
CA VAL A 180 -0.20 15.87 -7.11
C VAL A 180 -1.08 15.09 -8.10
N ASN A 181 -0.59 13.95 -8.55
CA ASN A 181 -1.35 13.07 -9.42
C ASN A 181 -2.55 12.48 -8.68
N THR A 182 -3.71 12.48 -9.35
CA THR A 182 -4.88 11.77 -8.85
C THR A 182 -4.72 10.25 -9.00
N PRO A 183 -5.49 9.42 -8.26
CA PRO A 183 -5.52 7.98 -8.50
C PRO A 183 -5.83 7.61 -9.96
N LEU A 184 -6.70 8.39 -10.64
CA LEU A 184 -7.02 8.19 -12.06
C LEU A 184 -5.80 8.43 -12.96
N MET A 185 -5.01 9.47 -12.68
CA MET A 185 -3.76 9.72 -13.41
C MET A 185 -2.75 8.60 -13.18
N MET A 186 -2.64 8.09 -11.95
CA MET A 186 -1.73 6.99 -11.63
C MET A 186 -2.12 5.70 -12.35
N ALA A 187 -3.41 5.39 -12.43
CA ALA A 187 -3.92 4.29 -13.25
C ALA A 187 -3.60 4.51 -14.75
N ALA A 188 -3.79 5.73 -15.25
CA ALA A 188 -3.53 6.09 -16.63
C ALA A 188 -2.04 6.01 -17.00
N MET A 189 -1.15 6.43 -16.13
CA MET A 189 0.31 6.32 -16.30
C MET A 189 0.79 4.90 -16.47
N GLN A 190 0.13 3.93 -15.85
CA GLN A 190 0.49 2.51 -15.87
C GLN A 190 -0.40 1.65 -16.79
N GLY A 191 -1.34 2.28 -17.50
CA GLY A 191 -2.25 1.56 -18.39
C GLY A 191 -3.28 0.67 -17.67
N GLN A 192 -3.56 0.93 -16.40
CA GLN A 192 -4.43 0.10 -15.55
C GLN A 192 -5.91 0.37 -15.85
N ARG A 193 -6.43 -0.28 -16.92
CA ARG A 193 -7.78 -0.04 -17.44
C ARG A 193 -8.89 -0.27 -16.42
N ASN A 194 -8.84 -1.39 -15.68
CA ASN A 194 -9.87 -1.71 -14.71
C ASN A 194 -9.86 -0.71 -13.55
N ALA A 195 -8.67 -0.33 -13.05
CA ALA A 195 -8.55 0.68 -12.02
C ALA A 195 -9.11 2.04 -12.48
N ALA A 196 -8.78 2.48 -13.70
CA ALA A 196 -9.32 3.71 -14.27
C ALA A 196 -10.84 3.67 -14.38
N LEU A 197 -11.42 2.56 -14.84
CA LEU A 197 -12.86 2.37 -14.97
C LEU A 197 -13.56 2.43 -13.60
N HIS A 198 -13.02 1.74 -12.60
CA HIS A 198 -13.59 1.77 -11.23
C HIS A 198 -13.52 3.16 -10.60
N LEU A 199 -12.43 3.89 -10.82
CA LEU A 199 -12.28 5.27 -10.33
C LEU A 199 -13.29 6.22 -10.98
N LEU A 200 -13.47 6.13 -12.31
CA LEU A 200 -14.48 6.93 -13.03
C LEU A 200 -15.91 6.62 -12.54
N ARG A 201 -16.22 5.35 -12.32
CA ARG A 201 -17.51 4.92 -11.74
C ARG A 201 -17.72 5.43 -10.31
N ALA A 202 -16.63 5.60 -9.56
CA ALA A 202 -16.63 6.16 -8.22
C ALA A 202 -16.63 7.70 -8.20
N GLY A 203 -16.71 8.36 -9.36
CA GLY A 203 -16.80 9.81 -9.48
C GLY A 203 -15.44 10.52 -9.51
N ALA A 204 -14.37 9.84 -9.93
CA ALA A 204 -13.10 10.52 -10.19
C ALA A 204 -13.28 11.57 -11.31
N ASP A 205 -12.81 12.79 -11.07
CA ASP A 205 -12.85 13.89 -12.04
C ASP A 205 -11.69 13.72 -13.05
N ALA A 206 -12.03 13.34 -14.29
CA ALA A 206 -11.05 13.17 -15.37
C ALA A 206 -10.44 14.51 -15.86
N ASN A 207 -11.08 15.64 -15.53
CA ASN A 207 -10.65 16.98 -15.94
C ASN A 207 -9.61 17.61 -15.00
N VAL A 208 -9.25 16.95 -13.89
CA VAL A 208 -8.16 17.43 -13.03
C VAL A 208 -6.87 17.51 -13.84
N ARG A 209 -6.16 18.64 -13.70
CA ARG A 209 -4.85 18.86 -14.31
C ARG A 209 -3.80 18.97 -13.24
N VAL A 210 -2.64 18.33 -13.44
CA VAL A 210 -1.46 18.61 -12.60
C VAL A 210 -0.80 19.92 -13.03
N HIS A 211 0.14 20.42 -12.23
CA HIS A 211 0.80 21.72 -12.47
C HIS A 211 1.44 21.86 -13.86
N ASN A 212 1.83 20.75 -14.52
CA ASN A 212 2.33 20.74 -15.90
C ASN A 212 1.20 20.69 -16.96
N GLY A 213 -0.06 20.85 -16.56
CA GLY A 213 -1.24 20.90 -17.42
C GLY A 213 -1.79 19.56 -17.87
N LEU A 214 -1.16 18.43 -17.51
CA LEU A 214 -1.58 17.11 -17.98
C LEU A 214 -2.81 16.58 -17.22
N THR A 215 -3.76 16.00 -17.98
CA THR A 215 -4.88 15.19 -17.46
C THR A 215 -4.53 13.69 -17.45
N ALA A 216 -5.44 12.87 -16.90
CA ALA A 216 -5.29 11.41 -16.98
C ALA A 216 -5.21 10.90 -18.43
N LEU A 217 -5.99 11.49 -19.34
CA LEU A 217 -5.94 11.16 -20.78
C LEU A 217 -4.57 11.45 -21.37
N GLU A 218 -4.02 12.63 -21.11
CA GLU A 218 -2.73 13.02 -21.64
C GLU A 218 -1.58 12.17 -21.08
N PHE A 219 -1.66 11.73 -19.82
CA PHE A 219 -0.73 10.73 -19.27
C PHE A 219 -0.84 9.37 -19.99
N ALA A 220 -2.05 8.89 -20.25
CA ALA A 220 -2.25 7.63 -20.97
C ALA A 220 -1.67 7.71 -22.40
N LEU A 221 -1.93 8.78 -23.13
CA LEU A 221 -1.44 8.97 -24.50
C LEU A 221 0.10 9.10 -24.53
N LYS A 222 0.68 9.88 -23.60
CA LYS A 222 2.14 10.04 -23.49
C LYS A 222 2.84 8.70 -23.25
N ASN A 223 2.24 7.81 -22.47
CA ASN A 223 2.76 6.49 -22.16
C ASN A 223 2.27 5.39 -23.14
N LYS A 224 1.62 5.78 -24.24
CA LYS A 224 1.11 4.88 -25.30
C LYS A 224 0.03 3.88 -24.83
N HIS A 225 -0.69 4.19 -23.77
CA HIS A 225 -1.82 3.39 -23.25
C HIS A 225 -3.12 3.75 -23.98
N THR A 226 -3.15 3.63 -25.30
CA THR A 226 -4.28 4.06 -26.17
C THR A 226 -5.59 3.32 -25.86
N HIS A 227 -5.53 2.13 -25.27
CA HIS A 227 -6.71 1.37 -24.85
C HIS A 227 -7.53 2.05 -23.74
N LEU A 228 -6.98 3.08 -23.09
CA LEU A 228 -7.68 3.91 -22.08
C LEU A 228 -8.39 5.11 -22.72
N GLU A 229 -8.03 5.49 -23.95
CA GLU A 229 -8.46 6.76 -24.57
C GLU A 229 -9.99 6.92 -24.54
N LYS A 230 -10.72 5.90 -24.99
CA LYS A 230 -12.18 5.96 -25.07
C LYS A 230 -12.85 6.26 -23.73
N ILE A 231 -12.43 5.57 -22.68
CA ILE A 231 -13.06 5.75 -21.35
C ILE A 231 -12.65 7.08 -20.72
N LEU A 232 -11.42 7.54 -20.92
CA LEU A 232 -10.94 8.81 -20.37
C LEU A 232 -11.58 10.00 -21.09
N ARG A 233 -11.67 9.99 -22.43
CA ARG A 233 -12.41 11.03 -23.19
C ARG A 233 -13.88 11.10 -22.77
N CYS A 234 -14.53 9.97 -22.56
CA CYS A 234 -15.89 9.98 -22.05
C CYS A 234 -15.96 10.60 -20.65
N GLY A 235 -15.04 10.26 -19.76
CA GLY A 235 -14.95 10.86 -18.44
C GLY A 235 -14.75 12.38 -18.47
N GLU A 236 -13.90 12.89 -19.37
CA GLU A 236 -13.68 14.33 -19.58
C GLU A 236 -14.92 15.06 -20.13
N SER A 237 -15.82 14.36 -20.82
CA SER A 237 -17.02 14.92 -21.43
C SER A 237 -18.22 15.03 -20.47
N LEU A 238 -18.10 14.54 -19.23
CA LEU A 238 -19.19 14.59 -18.24
C LEU A 238 -19.55 16.03 -17.87
N LYS A 239 -20.85 16.30 -17.86
CA LYS A 239 -21.41 17.57 -17.39
C LYS A 239 -21.74 17.51 -15.90
N PRO A 240 -21.87 18.66 -15.23
CA PRO A 240 -22.32 18.69 -13.84
C PRO A 240 -23.63 17.91 -13.67
N GLY A 241 -23.65 16.97 -12.70
CA GLY A 241 -24.82 16.10 -12.44
C GLY A 241 -24.85 14.80 -13.24
N GLU A 242 -24.03 14.63 -14.26
CA GLU A 242 -23.87 13.34 -14.96
C GLU A 242 -22.91 12.42 -14.22
N THR A 243 -23.18 11.11 -14.26
CA THR A 243 -22.28 10.07 -13.75
C THR A 243 -21.65 9.31 -14.93
N PHE A 244 -20.48 8.72 -14.69
CA PHE A 244 -19.82 7.91 -15.72
C PHE A 244 -20.73 6.77 -16.21
N ARG A 245 -21.47 6.12 -15.31
CA ARG A 245 -22.40 5.05 -15.68
C ARG A 245 -23.55 5.55 -16.56
N SER A 246 -24.11 6.70 -16.26
CA SER A 246 -25.27 7.22 -17.02
C SER A 246 -24.91 7.73 -18.41
N ARG A 247 -23.64 8.10 -18.66
CA ARG A 247 -23.20 8.75 -19.91
C ARG A 247 -22.32 7.85 -20.77
N CYS A 248 -21.50 6.99 -20.16
CA CYS A 248 -20.39 6.29 -20.83
C CYS A 248 -20.59 4.78 -20.93
N GLU A 249 -21.57 4.23 -20.24
CA GLU A 249 -21.99 2.82 -20.24
C GLU A 249 -23.44 2.65 -20.70
#